data_6322c9c9aebb27904a2d7267bba054c9
#
_entry.id   6322c9c9aebb27904a2d7267bba054c9
#
_cell.length_a   1.000
_cell.length_b   1.000
_cell.length_c   1.000
_cell.angle_alpha   90.00
_cell.angle_beta   90.00
_cell.angle_gamma   90.00
#
_symmetry.space_group_name_H-M   'P 1'
#
loop_
_entity.id
_entity.type
_entity.pdbx_description
1 polymer ?
#
loop_
_entity_poly.entity_id
_entity_poly.type
_entity_poly.pdbx_seq_one_letter_code
_entity_poly.pdbx_strand_id
1 'polypeptide(L)'
;VYLDAATGLPNKNKCEELLDDPTPPAPETGVCSFDLNNLRRINNSMGHEAGDAYIRRFAVALRAAMPEEHFVGRTGGDEFLAITHGPDADALQKLLSHVRKQLAEESRQHPDTPLSYAVGFALASDNPDSNMRDLFDLADKNMYINKNHVKREEAAAEKRLDFQLLKQVNRLHRSFSDCLYYDARLDTYRSIRACESFFL
;
A
#
# COMPACT_ATOMS: atom_id res chain seq x y z
N VAL A 1 -5.55 20.04 -22.16
CA VAL A 1 -6.23 19.52 -20.97
C VAL A 1 -5.18 18.87 -20.07
N TYR A 2 -5.08 19.34 -18.84
CA TYR A 2 -4.03 18.91 -17.89
C TYR A 2 -4.59 18.01 -16.78
N LEU A 3 -5.80 17.47 -16.94
CA LEU A 3 -6.40 16.57 -15.94
C LEU A 3 -6.44 15.14 -16.46
N ASP A 4 -6.20 14.19 -15.55
CA ASP A 4 -6.43 12.77 -15.77
C ASP A 4 -7.92 12.46 -15.66
N ALA A 5 -8.48 11.86 -16.69
CA ALA A 5 -9.93 11.61 -16.77
C ALA A 5 -10.46 10.63 -15.72
N ALA A 6 -9.61 9.71 -15.25
CA ALA A 6 -10.00 8.69 -14.28
C ALA A 6 -9.98 9.22 -12.84
N THR A 7 -9.06 10.12 -12.52
CA THR A 7 -8.81 10.56 -11.14
C THR A 7 -9.15 12.03 -10.87
N GLY A 8 -9.26 12.85 -11.92
CA GLY A 8 -9.41 14.30 -11.80
C GLY A 8 -8.14 15.04 -11.36
N LEU A 9 -7.06 14.34 -11.07
CA LEU A 9 -5.77 14.95 -10.75
C LEU A 9 -5.08 15.51 -12.00
N PRO A 10 -4.12 16.43 -11.88
CA PRO A 10 -3.18 16.75 -12.93
C PRO A 10 -2.59 15.48 -13.57
N ASN A 11 -2.59 15.46 -14.90
CA ASN A 11 -2.18 14.30 -15.67
C ASN A 11 -0.66 14.29 -15.92
N LYS A 12 -0.21 13.24 -16.64
CA LYS A 12 1.19 13.05 -17.01
C LYS A 12 1.80 14.29 -17.67
N ASN A 13 1.09 14.93 -18.61
CA ASN A 13 1.62 16.11 -19.31
C ASN A 13 1.92 17.27 -18.35
N LYS A 14 1.03 17.48 -17.34
CA LYS A 14 1.27 18.51 -16.33
C LYS A 14 2.40 18.13 -15.39
N CYS A 15 2.53 16.87 -15.04
CA CYS A 15 3.66 16.38 -14.25
C CYS A 15 4.99 16.60 -14.98
N GLU A 16 5.07 16.21 -16.26
CA GLU A 16 6.27 16.39 -17.11
C GLU A 16 6.63 17.86 -17.26
N GLU A 17 5.66 18.75 -17.49
CA GLU A 17 5.88 20.19 -17.57
C GLU A 17 6.56 20.75 -16.30
N LEU A 18 6.14 20.30 -15.13
CA LEU A 18 6.73 20.74 -13.86
C LEU A 18 8.11 20.12 -13.60
N LEU A 19 8.34 18.89 -14.03
CA LEU A 19 9.63 18.22 -13.87
C LEU A 19 10.68 18.74 -14.84
N ASP A 20 10.26 19.22 -16.03
CA ASP A 20 11.15 19.78 -17.05
C ASP A 20 11.35 21.29 -16.92
N ASP A 21 10.78 21.92 -15.88
CA ASP A 21 11.02 23.33 -15.59
C ASP A 21 12.53 23.55 -15.32
N PRO A 22 13.20 24.42 -16.08
CA PRO A 22 14.62 24.70 -15.90
C PRO A 22 14.95 25.52 -14.64
N THR A 23 13.91 26.03 -13.95
CA THR A 23 14.10 26.80 -12.72
C THR A 23 14.58 25.88 -11.60
N PRO A 24 15.73 26.19 -10.96
CA PRO A 24 16.18 25.40 -9.81
C PRO A 24 15.12 25.34 -8.72
N PRO A 25 14.86 24.15 -8.15
CA PRO A 25 13.91 24.04 -7.05
C PRO A 25 14.38 24.83 -5.82
N ALA A 26 13.43 25.44 -5.11
CA ALA A 26 13.73 26.07 -3.84
C ALA A 26 14.21 25.01 -2.82
N PRO A 27 15.10 25.36 -1.86
CA PRO A 27 15.64 24.39 -0.90
C PRO A 27 14.58 23.62 -0.10
N GLU A 28 13.41 24.26 0.15
CA GLU A 28 12.27 23.67 0.83
C GLU A 28 11.40 22.75 -0.05
N THR A 29 11.79 22.53 -1.30
CA THR A 29 11.06 21.65 -2.22
C THR A 29 11.36 20.19 -1.92
N GLY A 30 10.29 19.42 -1.74
CA GLY A 30 10.31 17.95 -1.69
C GLY A 30 9.61 17.35 -2.90
N VAL A 31 10.16 16.31 -3.47
CA VAL A 31 9.53 15.52 -4.54
C VAL A 31 9.27 14.12 -4.03
N CYS A 32 8.03 13.64 -4.19
CA CYS A 32 7.62 12.31 -3.79
C CYS A 32 7.11 11.52 -5.00
N SER A 33 7.62 10.30 -5.19
CA SER A 33 7.10 9.31 -6.14
C SER A 33 6.31 8.25 -5.38
N PHE A 34 5.09 7.97 -5.84
CA PHE A 34 4.22 6.92 -5.31
C PHE A 34 3.91 5.89 -6.39
N ASP A 35 3.85 4.63 -5.99
CA ASP A 35 3.44 3.53 -6.85
C ASP A 35 2.41 2.66 -6.11
N LEU A 36 1.23 2.50 -6.71
CA LEU A 36 0.13 1.74 -6.13
C LEU A 36 0.33 0.25 -6.39
N ASN A 37 0.47 -0.52 -5.32
CA ASN A 37 0.68 -1.96 -5.38
C ASN A 37 -0.62 -2.73 -5.73
N ASN A 38 -0.47 -3.97 -6.14
CA ASN A 38 -1.56 -4.93 -6.31
C ASN A 38 -2.60 -4.62 -7.40
N LEU A 39 -2.45 -3.54 -8.19
CA LEU A 39 -3.41 -3.18 -9.24
C LEU A 39 -3.63 -4.33 -10.24
N ARG A 40 -2.55 -4.96 -10.70
CA ARG A 40 -2.64 -6.12 -11.61
C ARG A 40 -3.41 -7.30 -11.00
N ARG A 41 -3.20 -7.56 -9.71
CA ARG A 41 -3.93 -8.63 -8.98
C ARG A 41 -5.42 -8.32 -8.92
N ILE A 42 -5.78 -7.09 -8.58
CA ILE A 42 -7.17 -6.64 -8.50
C ILE A 42 -7.84 -6.74 -9.88
N ASN A 43 -7.19 -6.23 -10.94
CA ASN A 43 -7.68 -6.35 -12.30
C ASN A 43 -7.94 -7.81 -12.71
N ASN A 44 -7.02 -8.71 -12.39
CA ASN A 44 -7.14 -10.13 -12.76
C ASN A 44 -8.22 -10.87 -11.97
N SER A 45 -8.46 -10.49 -10.71
CA SER A 45 -9.41 -11.19 -9.83
C SER A 45 -10.81 -10.58 -9.83
N MET A 46 -10.94 -9.25 -10.04
CA MET A 46 -12.18 -8.50 -9.86
C MET A 46 -12.57 -7.66 -11.10
N GLY A 47 -11.72 -7.66 -12.15
CA GLY A 47 -11.95 -6.91 -13.38
C GLY A 47 -11.39 -5.48 -13.37
N HIS A 48 -11.33 -4.87 -14.55
CA HIS A 48 -10.74 -3.54 -14.74
C HIS A 48 -11.53 -2.43 -14.03
N GLU A 49 -12.84 -2.55 -13.90
CA GLU A 49 -13.66 -1.58 -13.16
C GLU A 49 -13.26 -1.50 -11.68
N ALA A 50 -12.93 -2.63 -11.06
CA ALA A 50 -12.41 -2.67 -9.69
C ALA A 50 -11.02 -2.03 -9.57
N GLY A 51 -10.16 -2.25 -10.57
CA GLY A 51 -8.86 -1.59 -10.64
C GLY A 51 -8.97 -0.08 -10.83
N ASP A 52 -9.88 0.38 -11.67
CA ASP A 52 -10.15 1.80 -11.86
C ASP A 52 -10.71 2.45 -10.59
N ALA A 53 -11.59 1.76 -9.87
CA ALA A 53 -12.08 2.19 -8.57
C ALA A 53 -10.93 2.27 -7.54
N TYR A 54 -10.03 1.30 -7.53
CA TYR A 54 -8.86 1.25 -6.66
C TYR A 54 -7.92 2.44 -6.89
N ILE A 55 -7.63 2.78 -8.15
CA ILE A 55 -6.84 3.96 -8.54
C ILE A 55 -7.53 5.25 -8.09
N ARG A 56 -8.85 5.39 -8.34
CA ARG A 56 -9.62 6.58 -7.93
C ARG A 56 -9.61 6.79 -6.43
N ARG A 57 -9.80 5.72 -5.65
CA ARG A 57 -9.76 5.76 -4.18
C ARG A 57 -8.42 6.25 -3.67
N PHE A 58 -7.33 5.71 -4.21
CA PHE A 58 -5.97 6.16 -3.86
C PHE A 58 -5.78 7.65 -4.21
N ALA A 59 -6.16 8.07 -5.41
CA ALA A 59 -6.04 9.46 -5.86
C ALA A 59 -6.81 10.43 -4.95
N VAL A 60 -8.05 10.10 -4.61
CA VAL A 60 -8.90 10.92 -3.73
C VAL A 60 -8.30 11.01 -2.32
N ALA A 61 -7.90 9.88 -1.75
CA ALA A 61 -7.34 9.84 -0.40
C ALA A 61 -5.98 10.54 -0.33
N LEU A 62 -5.12 10.36 -1.35
CA LEU A 62 -3.83 11.04 -1.44
C LEU A 62 -4.03 12.57 -1.55
N ARG A 63 -4.93 13.03 -2.45
CA ARG A 63 -5.20 14.47 -2.61
C ARG A 63 -5.78 15.07 -1.33
N ALA A 64 -6.70 14.38 -0.66
CA ALA A 64 -7.31 14.85 0.59
C ALA A 64 -6.32 14.92 1.76
N ALA A 65 -5.30 14.06 1.76
CA ALA A 65 -4.26 14.04 2.78
C ALA A 65 -3.16 15.10 2.58
N MET A 66 -3.07 15.68 1.38
CA MET A 66 -2.08 16.71 1.03
C MET A 66 -2.71 18.11 1.15
N PRO A 67 -2.05 19.09 1.82
CA PRO A 67 -2.43 20.49 1.76
C PRO A 67 -2.59 21.01 0.32
N GLU A 68 -3.45 22.03 0.13
CA GLU A 68 -3.77 22.54 -1.20
C GLU A 68 -2.58 23.15 -1.95
N GLU A 69 -1.64 23.72 -1.21
CA GLU A 69 -0.40 24.30 -1.73
C GLU A 69 0.56 23.26 -2.32
N HIS A 70 0.36 22.00 -2.02
CA HIS A 70 1.19 20.94 -2.58
C HIS A 70 0.59 20.40 -3.88
N PHE A 71 1.44 20.18 -4.86
CA PHE A 71 1.04 19.56 -6.11
C PHE A 71 0.87 18.05 -5.92
N VAL A 72 -0.19 17.49 -6.52
CA VAL A 72 -0.40 16.05 -6.63
C VAL A 72 -0.89 15.76 -8.04
N GLY A 73 -0.21 14.86 -8.75
CA GLY A 73 -0.55 14.47 -10.11
C GLY A 73 -0.38 12.96 -10.34
N ARG A 74 -0.96 12.46 -11.43
CA ARG A 74 -0.81 11.07 -11.89
C ARG A 74 0.12 11.02 -13.08
N THR A 75 1.25 10.32 -12.95
CA THR A 75 2.28 10.21 -13.97
C THR A 75 2.09 9.01 -14.90
N GLY A 76 1.42 7.97 -14.43
CA GLY A 76 1.22 6.74 -15.18
C GLY A 76 0.01 5.94 -14.68
N GLY A 77 -0.04 4.66 -15.02
CA GLY A 77 -1.15 3.75 -14.67
C GLY A 77 -1.41 3.67 -13.16
N ASP A 78 -0.40 3.33 -12.39
CA ASP A 78 -0.39 3.17 -10.94
C ASP A 78 0.60 4.13 -10.24
N GLU A 79 1.16 5.10 -10.96
CA GLU A 79 2.20 6.01 -10.50
C GLU A 79 1.66 7.44 -10.28
N PHE A 80 2.10 8.06 -9.18
CA PHE A 80 1.71 9.41 -8.79
C PHE A 80 2.91 10.22 -8.33
N LEU A 81 2.85 11.51 -8.58
CA LEU A 81 3.83 12.51 -8.20
C LEU A 81 3.22 13.47 -7.18
N ALA A 82 3.96 13.78 -6.10
CA ALA A 82 3.68 14.98 -5.32
C ALA A 82 4.91 15.86 -5.25
N ILE A 83 4.70 17.19 -5.38
CA ILE A 83 5.71 18.21 -5.14
C ILE A 83 5.27 19.00 -3.91
N THR A 84 6.10 19.01 -2.89
CA THR A 84 5.79 19.60 -1.59
C THR A 84 6.70 20.80 -1.31
N HIS A 85 6.19 21.72 -0.52
CA HIS A 85 6.94 22.84 0.02
C HIS A 85 6.87 22.79 1.54
N GLY A 86 8.00 22.64 2.19
CA GLY A 86 8.08 22.51 3.63
C GLY A 86 9.48 22.81 4.15
N PRO A 87 9.62 23.21 5.43
CA PRO A 87 10.88 23.75 5.94
C PRO A 87 12.03 22.73 5.96
N ASP A 88 11.75 21.43 6.08
CA ASP A 88 12.78 20.41 6.28
C ASP A 88 12.26 18.97 6.08
N ALA A 89 13.17 18.01 6.25
CA ALA A 89 12.89 16.57 6.18
C ALA A 89 11.86 16.12 7.22
N ASP A 90 11.85 16.70 8.41
CA ASP A 90 10.91 16.33 9.48
C ASP A 90 9.48 16.73 9.12
N ALA A 91 9.31 17.92 8.49
CA ALA A 91 8.00 18.34 7.98
C ALA A 91 7.48 17.39 6.90
N LEU A 92 8.34 16.98 5.96
CA LEU A 92 7.98 16.00 4.92
C LEU A 92 7.63 14.63 5.53
N GLN A 93 8.39 14.15 6.51
CA GLN A 93 8.09 12.87 7.18
C GLN A 93 6.77 12.92 7.95
N LYS A 94 6.44 14.04 8.61
CA LYS A 94 5.15 14.25 9.27
C LYS A 94 4.01 14.24 8.25
N LEU A 95 4.18 14.91 7.11
CA LEU A 95 3.22 14.90 6.01
C LEU A 95 2.99 13.48 5.47
N LEU A 96 4.06 12.74 5.17
CA LEU A 96 3.95 11.34 4.71
C LEU A 96 3.33 10.42 5.78
N SER A 97 3.56 10.68 7.06
CA SER A 97 2.90 9.95 8.15
C SER A 97 1.40 10.26 8.20
N HIS A 98 1.00 11.50 7.93
CA HIS A 98 -0.41 11.88 7.80
C HIS A 98 -1.07 11.20 6.59
N VAL A 99 -0.42 11.23 5.44
CA VAL A 99 -0.86 10.51 4.22
C VAL A 99 -1.08 9.02 4.54
N ARG A 100 -0.13 8.38 5.21
CA ARG A 100 -0.24 6.96 5.60
C ARG A 100 -1.46 6.68 6.47
N LYS A 101 -1.75 7.56 7.43
CA LYS A 101 -2.94 7.41 8.29
C LYS A 101 -4.24 7.53 7.50
N GLN A 102 -4.33 8.49 6.59
CA GLN A 102 -5.53 8.69 5.76
C GLN A 102 -5.78 7.52 4.82
N LEU A 103 -4.72 7.01 4.16
CA LEU A 103 -4.81 5.84 3.29
C LEU A 103 -5.15 4.55 4.07
N ALA A 104 -4.67 4.43 5.30
CA ALA A 104 -5.04 3.32 6.18
C ALA A 104 -6.51 3.39 6.63
N GLU A 105 -7.04 4.60 6.88
CA GLU A 105 -8.46 4.79 7.21
C GLU A 105 -9.36 4.41 6.03
N GLU A 106 -9.00 4.84 4.84
CA GLU A 106 -9.71 4.47 3.61
C GLU A 106 -9.69 2.94 3.41
N SER A 107 -8.55 2.30 3.64
CA SER A 107 -8.40 0.84 3.53
C SER A 107 -9.29 0.08 4.51
N ARG A 108 -9.54 0.61 5.72
CA ARG A 108 -10.47 0.00 6.69
C ARG A 108 -11.93 -0.01 6.19
N GLN A 109 -12.30 0.97 5.39
CA GLN A 109 -13.64 1.04 4.78
C GLN A 109 -13.81 0.07 3.61
N HIS A 110 -12.69 -0.44 3.06
CA HIS A 110 -12.66 -1.35 1.92
C HIS A 110 -11.75 -2.57 2.19
N PRO A 111 -12.13 -3.45 3.13
CA PRO A 111 -11.25 -4.54 3.59
C PRO A 111 -10.89 -5.56 2.50
N ASP A 112 -11.73 -5.73 1.49
CA ASP A 112 -11.49 -6.66 0.37
C ASP A 112 -10.40 -6.15 -0.60
N THR A 113 -10.22 -4.84 -0.67
CA THR A 113 -9.24 -4.18 -1.52
C THR A 113 -8.52 -3.05 -0.79
N PRO A 114 -7.78 -3.36 0.29
CA PRO A 114 -7.03 -2.35 1.04
C PRO A 114 -5.96 -1.71 0.15
N LEU A 115 -5.78 -0.39 0.29
CA LEU A 115 -4.75 0.33 -0.44
C LEU A 115 -3.35 -0.09 0.03
N SER A 116 -2.53 -0.56 -0.90
CA SER A 116 -1.10 -0.84 -0.69
C SER A 116 -0.30 -0.03 -1.70
N TYR A 117 0.74 0.64 -1.24
CA TYR A 117 1.56 1.51 -2.07
C TYR A 117 3.00 1.56 -1.56
N ALA A 118 3.91 1.95 -2.44
CA ALA A 118 5.26 2.34 -2.09
C ALA A 118 5.41 3.85 -2.28
N VAL A 119 6.26 4.49 -1.49
CA VAL A 119 6.62 5.90 -1.62
C VAL A 119 8.11 6.07 -1.42
N GLY A 120 8.71 6.91 -2.25
CA GLY A 120 10.04 7.44 -2.08
C GLY A 120 10.02 8.95 -2.21
N PHE A 121 11.00 9.62 -1.65
CA PHE A 121 11.11 11.06 -1.73
C PHE A 121 12.57 11.52 -1.84
N ALA A 122 12.75 12.74 -2.33
CA ALA A 122 13.99 13.48 -2.35
C ALA A 122 13.72 14.94 -1.96
N LEU A 123 14.68 15.57 -1.28
CA LEU A 123 14.65 16.97 -0.87
C LEU A 123 15.68 17.78 -1.66
N ALA A 124 15.30 18.98 -2.11
CA ALA A 124 16.24 19.90 -2.76
C ALA A 124 17.36 20.33 -1.82
N SER A 125 17.06 20.51 -0.51
CA SER A 125 18.06 20.85 0.52
C SER A 125 19.21 19.82 0.60
N ASP A 126 18.90 18.55 0.42
CA ASP A 126 19.89 17.46 0.46
C ASP A 126 20.63 17.28 -0.88
N ASN A 127 20.10 17.89 -1.95
CA ASN A 127 20.58 17.75 -3.32
C ASN A 127 20.64 19.13 -4.02
N PRO A 128 21.52 20.05 -3.57
CA PRO A 128 21.47 21.48 -3.96
C PRO A 128 21.78 21.75 -5.44
N ASP A 129 22.45 20.81 -6.10
CA ASP A 129 22.80 20.92 -7.53
C ASP A 129 21.80 20.23 -8.47
N SER A 130 20.70 19.68 -7.91
CA SER A 130 19.69 18.93 -8.65
C SER A 130 18.61 19.83 -9.20
N ASN A 131 18.14 19.55 -10.42
CA ASN A 131 16.90 20.10 -10.96
C ASN A 131 15.69 19.25 -10.51
N MET A 132 14.48 19.63 -10.91
CA MET A 132 13.26 18.90 -10.54
C MET A 132 13.23 17.47 -11.07
N ARG A 133 13.77 17.23 -12.27
CA ARG A 133 13.87 15.89 -12.86
C ARG A 133 14.81 15.00 -12.07
N ASP A 134 15.98 15.51 -11.69
CA ASP A 134 16.95 14.78 -10.87
C ASP A 134 16.36 14.37 -9.51
N LEU A 135 15.59 15.28 -8.88
CA LEU A 135 14.90 14.99 -7.61
C LEU A 135 13.83 13.91 -7.79
N PHE A 136 13.08 13.96 -8.90
CA PHE A 136 12.08 12.94 -9.19
C PHE A 136 12.74 11.57 -9.43
N ASP A 137 13.80 11.50 -10.20
CA ASP A 137 14.53 10.25 -10.47
C ASP A 137 15.10 9.65 -9.18
N LEU A 138 15.56 10.49 -8.26
CA LEU A 138 16.03 10.06 -6.95
C LEU A 138 14.86 9.57 -6.06
N ALA A 139 13.73 10.29 -6.06
CA ALA A 139 12.53 9.89 -5.35
C ALA A 139 11.99 8.56 -5.86
N ASP A 140 11.98 8.36 -7.19
CA ASP A 140 11.56 7.13 -7.84
C ASP A 140 12.46 5.95 -7.47
N LYS A 141 13.78 6.15 -7.49
CA LYS A 141 14.74 5.15 -7.01
C LYS A 141 14.49 4.76 -5.54
N ASN A 142 14.23 5.73 -4.68
CA ASN A 142 13.92 5.50 -3.27
C ASN A 142 12.58 4.77 -3.11
N MET A 143 11.58 5.11 -3.94
CA MET A 143 10.29 4.43 -4.00
C MET A 143 10.47 2.95 -4.39
N TYR A 144 11.29 2.66 -5.40
CA TYR A 144 11.56 1.28 -5.82
C TYR A 144 12.21 0.44 -4.70
N ILE A 145 13.13 1.02 -3.92
CA ILE A 145 13.72 0.37 -2.74
C ILE A 145 12.63 0.07 -1.70
N ASN A 146 11.78 1.06 -1.40
CA ASN A 146 10.66 0.91 -0.47
C ASN A 146 9.65 -0.15 -0.96
N LYS A 147 9.31 -0.15 -2.26
CA LYS A 147 8.43 -1.15 -2.88
C LYS A 147 8.91 -2.59 -2.64
N ASN A 148 10.21 -2.83 -2.79
CA ASN A 148 10.80 -4.14 -2.51
C ASN A 148 10.73 -4.51 -1.03
N HIS A 149 10.87 -3.55 -0.13
CA HIS A 149 10.74 -3.76 1.31
C HIS A 149 9.29 -4.13 1.67
N VAL A 150 8.30 -3.34 1.21
CA VAL A 150 6.87 -3.59 1.45
C VAL A 150 6.47 -4.98 0.95
N LYS A 151 6.86 -5.37 -0.26
CA LYS A 151 6.57 -6.71 -0.80
C LYS A 151 7.16 -7.84 0.04
N ARG A 152 8.37 -7.65 0.59
CA ARG A 152 9.00 -8.65 1.48
C ARG A 152 8.26 -8.76 2.80
N GLU A 153 7.80 -7.64 3.36
CA GLU A 153 7.02 -7.63 4.60
C GLU A 153 5.64 -8.29 4.41
N GLU A 154 4.94 -7.96 3.32
CA GLU A 154 3.66 -8.59 2.97
C GLU A 154 3.81 -10.12 2.81
N ALA A 155 4.82 -10.58 2.05
CA ALA A 155 5.09 -12.01 1.88
C ALA A 155 5.49 -12.71 3.20
N ALA A 156 6.20 -12.02 4.09
CA ALA A 156 6.54 -12.56 5.40
C ALA A 156 5.31 -12.64 6.33
N ALA A 157 4.41 -11.66 6.26
CA ALA A 157 3.14 -11.65 7.00
C ALA A 157 2.21 -12.77 6.54
N GLU A 158 2.08 -12.99 5.22
CA GLU A 158 1.31 -14.08 4.63
C GLU A 158 1.81 -15.45 5.09
N LYS A 159 3.13 -15.69 5.03
CA LYS A 159 3.74 -16.93 5.55
C LYS A 159 3.51 -17.14 7.05
N ARG A 160 3.51 -16.07 7.85
CA ARG A 160 3.21 -16.16 9.30
C ARG A 160 1.76 -16.56 9.55
N LEU A 161 0.82 -16.01 8.77
CA LEU A 161 -0.60 -16.33 8.84
C LEU A 161 -0.84 -17.80 8.47
N ASP A 162 -0.26 -18.26 7.35
CA ASP A 162 -0.34 -19.67 6.93
C ASP A 162 0.19 -20.62 7.99
N PHE A 163 1.32 -20.27 8.61
CA PHE A 163 1.90 -21.07 9.67
C PHE A 163 1.03 -21.10 10.94
N GLN A 164 0.38 -19.99 11.29
CA GLN A 164 -0.56 -19.94 12.40
C GLN A 164 -1.82 -20.77 12.13
N LEU A 165 -2.39 -20.66 10.92
CA LEU A 165 -3.52 -21.49 10.49
C LEU A 165 -3.17 -22.97 10.53
N LEU A 166 -2.00 -23.35 10.02
CA LEU A 166 -1.54 -24.74 10.06
C LEU A 166 -1.40 -25.26 11.49
N LYS A 167 -0.89 -24.44 12.41
CA LYS A 167 -0.85 -24.79 13.84
C LYS A 167 -2.22 -24.98 14.45
N GLN A 168 -3.19 -24.14 14.09
CA GLN A 168 -4.58 -24.29 14.57
C GLN A 168 -5.24 -25.55 14.03
N VAL A 169 -5.09 -25.82 12.72
CA VAL A 169 -5.58 -27.06 12.09
C VAL A 169 -4.98 -28.29 12.75
N ASN A 170 -3.66 -28.30 12.97
CA ASN A 170 -2.97 -29.42 13.63
C ASN A 170 -3.43 -29.59 15.10
N ARG A 171 -3.74 -28.50 15.80
CA ARG A 171 -4.28 -28.56 17.17
C ARG A 171 -5.67 -29.17 17.16
N LEU A 172 -6.55 -28.74 16.24
CA LEU A 172 -7.90 -29.28 16.07
C LEU A 172 -7.84 -30.78 15.71
N HIS A 173 -6.96 -31.15 14.77
CA HIS A 173 -6.78 -32.54 14.37
C HIS A 173 -6.34 -33.44 15.54
N ARG A 174 -5.38 -32.98 16.38
CA ARG A 174 -4.99 -33.70 17.59
C ARG A 174 -6.15 -33.81 18.57
N SER A 175 -6.88 -32.72 18.82
CA SER A 175 -8.05 -32.73 19.69
C SER A 175 -9.12 -33.71 19.21
N PHE A 176 -9.36 -33.79 17.89
CA PHE A 176 -10.26 -34.77 17.29
C PHE A 176 -9.76 -36.21 17.44
N SER A 177 -8.47 -36.43 17.25
CA SER A 177 -7.86 -37.76 17.44
C SER A 177 -7.93 -38.21 18.90
N ASP A 178 -7.79 -37.28 19.84
CA ASP A 178 -7.92 -37.54 21.28
C ASP A 178 -9.35 -37.75 21.71
N CYS A 179 -10.34 -37.26 20.93
CA CYS A 179 -11.76 -37.42 21.20
C CYS A 179 -12.38 -38.74 20.68
N LEU A 180 -11.64 -39.41 19.78
CA LEU A 180 -12.04 -40.69 19.23
C LEU A 180 -11.05 -41.75 19.64
N TYR A 181 -11.46 -42.74 20.40
CA TYR A 181 -10.68 -43.93 20.67
C TYR A 181 -11.38 -45.17 20.17
N TYR A 182 -10.59 -46.13 19.70
CA TYR A 182 -11.08 -47.40 19.25
C TYR A 182 -11.22 -48.32 20.46
N ASP A 183 -12.45 -48.78 20.72
CA ASP A 183 -12.71 -49.81 21.75
C ASP A 183 -12.63 -51.21 21.10
N ALA A 184 -11.51 -51.87 21.27
CA ALA A 184 -11.26 -53.18 20.71
C ALA A 184 -12.17 -54.27 21.26
N ARG A 185 -12.87 -54.05 22.39
CA ARG A 185 -13.83 -55.01 22.97
C ARG A 185 -15.16 -54.96 22.25
N LEU A 186 -15.50 -53.82 21.67
CA LEU A 186 -16.78 -53.57 21.01
C LEU A 186 -16.64 -53.48 19.48
N ASP A 187 -15.41 -53.58 18.97
CA ASP A 187 -15.08 -53.36 17.57
C ASP A 187 -15.70 -52.05 16.98
N THR A 188 -15.70 -50.99 17.80
CA THR A 188 -16.33 -49.70 17.43
C THR A 188 -15.48 -48.53 17.91
N TYR A 189 -15.60 -47.40 17.18
CA TYR A 189 -15.08 -46.12 17.65
C TYR A 189 -16.08 -45.43 18.59
N ARG A 190 -15.60 -44.99 19.73
CA ARG A 190 -16.39 -44.21 20.69
C ARG A 190 -15.90 -42.77 20.77
N SER A 191 -16.83 -41.80 20.79
CA SER A 191 -16.49 -40.41 21.09
C SER A 191 -16.34 -40.23 22.61
N ILE A 192 -15.34 -39.50 23.04
CA ILE A 192 -15.19 -39.10 24.44
C ILE A 192 -16.14 -37.94 24.70
N ARG A 193 -17.02 -38.04 25.71
CA ARG A 193 -18.04 -37.01 26.06
C ARG A 193 -17.51 -35.60 26.30
N ALA A 194 -16.18 -35.43 26.42
CA ALA A 194 -15.55 -34.13 26.62
C ALA A 194 -15.56 -33.22 25.35
N CYS A 195 -15.95 -33.73 24.17
CA CYS A 195 -16.05 -32.94 22.94
C CYS A 195 -17.39 -32.18 22.77
N GLU A 196 -18.38 -32.44 23.62
CA GLU A 196 -19.71 -31.77 23.52
C GLU A 196 -19.66 -30.25 23.88
N SER A 197 -18.59 -29.79 24.54
CA SER A 197 -18.44 -28.38 24.92
C SER A 197 -17.78 -27.50 23.87
N PHE A 198 -17.39 -28.05 22.70
CA PHE A 198 -16.72 -27.30 21.61
C PHE A 198 -17.68 -26.81 20.51
N PHE A 199 -18.97 -27.12 20.58
CA PHE A 199 -20.00 -26.78 19.59
C PHE A 199 -21.13 -25.86 20.12
N LEU A 200 -20.87 -25.11 21.19
CA LEU A 200 -21.79 -24.05 21.67
C LEU A 200 -21.11 -22.70 21.66
#